data_5f6ab6b05b64d8a28d5e4627c933fd5e
#
_entry.id   5f6ab6b05b64d8a28d5e4627c933fd5e
#
_cell.length_a   1.000
_cell.length_b   1.000
_cell.length_c   1.000
_cell.angle_alpha   90.00
_cell.angle_beta   90.00
_cell.angle_gamma   90.00
#
_symmetry.space_group_name_H-M   'P 1'
#
loop_
_entity.id
_entity.type
_entity.pdbx_description
1 polymer ?
#
loop_
_entity_poly.entity_id
_entity_poly.type
_entity_poly.pdbx_seq_one_letter_code
_entity_poly.pdbx_strand_id
1 'polypeptide(L)'
;MQATDFVDNYGSDNNIVFSTRFILYYGNEDSSNLKECDVMENYTGEESKEEFIVKRLIEGPDEKGYNRIFSKDIKLISVMTTDNICYVNFDSNFLTEQIVGSPELAIYSIVNSLSELNYVHKVQMMVNGNTNVSFKGVKLDNAFIRNLDYIENETKEGE
;
A
#
# COMPACT_ATOMS: atom_id res chain seq x y z
N MET A 1 -10.16 -9.70 0.80
CA MET A 1 -10.35 -8.74 1.88
C MET A 1 -11.75 -8.78 2.41
N GLN A 2 -11.88 -8.75 3.68
CA GLN A 2 -13.16 -8.89 4.32
C GLN A 2 -13.54 -7.61 5.02
N ALA A 3 -14.63 -7.02 4.64
CA ALA A 3 -15.16 -5.91 5.39
C ALA A 3 -15.99 -6.50 6.52
N THR A 4 -15.67 -6.11 7.72
CA THR A 4 -16.49 -6.50 8.85
C THR A 4 -17.51 -5.40 9.03
N ASP A 5 -18.71 -5.71 8.67
CA ASP A 5 -19.78 -4.75 8.79
C ASP A 5 -20.20 -4.70 10.25
N PHE A 6 -19.50 -3.90 10.96
CA PHE A 6 -19.86 -3.66 12.32
C PHE A 6 -20.52 -2.31 12.39
N VAL A 7 -21.82 -2.33 12.62
CA VAL A 7 -22.59 -1.11 12.67
C VAL A 7 -22.84 -0.77 14.11
N ASP A 8 -22.30 0.36 14.52
CA ASP A 8 -22.50 0.86 15.85
C ASP A 8 -23.45 2.03 15.75
N ASN A 9 -24.68 1.78 16.11
CA ASN A 9 -25.73 2.75 15.91
C ASN A 9 -26.39 3.05 17.25
N TYR A 10 -25.84 3.97 17.98
CA TYR A 10 -26.34 4.31 19.29
C TYR A 10 -27.07 5.62 19.28
N GLY A 11 -28.17 5.63 19.92
CA GLY A 11 -28.91 6.84 20.23
C GLY A 11 -29.31 7.60 18.98
N SER A 12 -29.21 8.89 19.08
CA SER A 12 -29.68 9.77 18.03
C SER A 12 -28.69 10.03 16.95
N ASP A 13 -27.47 9.57 17.12
CA ASP A 13 -26.45 9.74 16.10
C ASP A 13 -26.68 8.75 15.00
N ASN A 14 -26.88 9.21 13.82
CA ASN A 14 -27.03 8.32 12.69
C ASN A 14 -25.71 7.99 12.04
N ASN A 15 -24.62 8.10 12.78
CA ASN A 15 -23.30 7.80 12.25
C ASN A 15 -23.10 6.30 12.22
N ILE A 16 -22.80 5.81 11.04
CA ILE A 16 -22.47 4.40 10.84
C ILE A 16 -20.97 4.31 10.70
N VAL A 17 -20.35 3.50 11.55
CA VAL A 17 -18.91 3.32 11.56
C VAL A 17 -18.64 1.90 11.08
N PHE A 18 -17.86 1.78 10.01
CA PHE A 18 -17.43 0.49 9.50
C PHE A 18 -15.98 0.27 9.86
N SER A 19 -15.73 -0.82 10.55
CA SER A 19 -14.36 -1.27 10.80
C SER A 19 -13.96 -2.17 9.65
N THR A 20 -12.92 -1.77 8.94
CA THR A 20 -12.44 -2.52 7.78
C THR A 20 -11.00 -2.94 8.04
N ARG A 21 -10.72 -4.19 7.75
CA ARG A 21 -9.38 -4.74 7.92
C ARG A 21 -8.59 -4.53 6.65
N PHE A 22 -7.38 -3.98 6.80
CA PHE A 22 -6.44 -3.82 5.71
C PHE A 22 -5.16 -4.53 6.07
N ILE A 23 -4.52 -5.13 5.07
CA ILE A 23 -3.20 -5.72 5.24
C ILE A 23 -2.25 -4.86 4.43
N LEU A 24 -1.30 -4.26 5.12
CA LEU A 24 -0.34 -3.34 4.54
C LEU A 24 1.06 -3.91 4.75
N TYR A 25 1.95 -3.60 3.83
CA TYR A 25 3.34 -4.07 3.92
C TYR A 25 4.25 -2.87 4.09
N TYR A 26 4.76 -2.70 5.29
CA TYR A 26 5.75 -1.67 5.62
C TYR A 26 7.14 -2.32 5.69
N GLY A 27 8.17 -1.51 5.88
CA GLY A 27 9.49 -2.05 6.12
C GLY A 27 9.57 -2.75 7.47
N ASN A 28 10.37 -3.81 7.54
CA ASN A 28 10.66 -4.40 8.84
C ASN A 28 11.68 -3.54 9.59
N GLU A 29 12.12 -3.98 10.76
CA GLU A 29 12.88 -3.10 11.66
C GLU A 29 14.18 -2.59 11.05
N ASP A 30 14.86 -3.37 10.23
CA ASP A 30 16.10 -2.92 9.60
C ASP A 30 15.91 -2.54 8.14
N SER A 31 14.68 -2.50 7.68
CA SER A 31 14.32 -2.09 6.32
C SER A 31 14.92 -2.98 5.24
N SER A 32 15.18 -4.23 5.58
CA SER A 32 15.71 -5.20 4.62
C SER A 32 14.60 -5.93 3.88
N ASN A 33 13.43 -6.04 4.49
CA ASN A 33 12.30 -6.77 3.92
C ASN A 33 11.00 -6.06 4.28
N LEU A 34 9.94 -6.50 3.66
CA LEU A 34 8.59 -6.06 4.00
C LEU A 34 8.06 -6.90 5.14
N LYS A 35 7.22 -6.30 5.95
CA LYS A 35 6.58 -6.97 7.07
C LYS A 35 5.10 -6.67 7.02
N GLU A 36 4.32 -7.72 7.13
CA GLU A 36 2.86 -7.60 7.08
C GLU A 36 2.35 -6.86 8.32
N CYS A 37 1.48 -5.89 8.08
CA CYS A 37 0.87 -5.09 9.14
C CYS A 37 -0.63 -5.16 8.97
N ASP A 38 -1.30 -5.76 9.94
CA ASP A 38 -2.72 -6.01 9.91
C ASP A 38 -3.39 -4.89 10.71
N VAL A 39 -4.15 -4.04 10.04
CA VAL A 39 -4.74 -2.87 10.69
C VAL A 39 -6.25 -2.87 10.51
N MET A 40 -6.94 -2.40 11.56
CA MET A 40 -8.38 -2.15 11.51
C MET A 40 -8.57 -0.65 11.49
N GLU A 41 -9.33 -0.18 10.50
CA GLU A 41 -9.52 1.25 10.30
C GLU A 41 -10.99 1.57 10.15
N ASN A 42 -11.36 2.76 10.58
CA ASN A 42 -12.69 3.27 10.34
C ASN A 42 -12.73 3.82 8.91
N TYR A 43 -13.04 2.93 7.99
CA TYR A 43 -13.05 3.27 6.58
C TYR A 43 -14.44 3.76 6.20
N THR A 44 -14.53 5.02 5.73
CA THR A 44 -15.83 5.64 5.47
C THR A 44 -16.33 5.41 4.06
N GLY A 45 -15.46 5.00 3.15
CA GLY A 45 -15.87 4.81 1.77
C GLY A 45 -15.84 6.09 0.94
N GLU A 46 -15.35 7.19 1.50
CA GLU A 46 -15.26 8.44 0.74
C GLU A 46 -14.23 8.36 -0.36
N GLU A 47 -13.23 7.53 -0.18
CA GLU A 47 -12.23 7.25 -1.20
C GLU A 47 -12.22 5.75 -1.44
N SER A 48 -11.62 5.32 -2.54
CA SER A 48 -11.55 3.89 -2.81
C SER A 48 -10.61 3.21 -1.82
N LYS A 49 -10.76 1.90 -1.66
CA LYS A 49 -9.85 1.15 -0.80
C LYS A 49 -8.42 1.23 -1.34
N GLU A 50 -8.26 1.24 -2.66
CA GLU A 50 -6.94 1.39 -3.27
C GLU A 50 -6.30 2.70 -2.87
N GLU A 51 -7.06 3.78 -2.94
CA GLU A 51 -6.54 5.09 -2.56
C GLU A 51 -6.18 5.12 -1.09
N PHE A 52 -7.05 4.55 -0.26
CA PHE A 52 -6.82 4.49 1.18
C PHE A 52 -5.50 3.75 1.48
N ILE A 53 -5.30 2.61 0.81
CA ILE A 53 -4.09 1.81 1.03
C ILE A 53 -2.84 2.59 0.68
N VAL A 54 -2.81 3.20 -0.52
CA VAL A 54 -1.63 3.94 -0.96
C VAL A 54 -1.34 5.11 -0.03
N LYS A 55 -2.37 5.83 0.37
CA LYS A 55 -2.18 6.96 1.28
C LYS A 55 -1.63 6.51 2.63
N ARG A 56 -2.12 5.39 3.16
CA ARG A 56 -1.62 4.89 4.43
C ARG A 56 -0.15 4.47 4.33
N LEU A 57 0.24 3.90 3.20
CA LEU A 57 1.65 3.54 3.00
C LEU A 57 2.53 4.80 2.99
N ILE A 58 2.05 5.87 2.38
CA ILE A 58 2.79 7.12 2.34
C ILE A 58 2.88 7.75 3.74
N GLU A 59 1.80 7.69 4.51
CA GLU A 59 1.79 8.24 5.87
C GLU A 59 2.75 7.50 6.78
N GLY A 60 2.91 6.21 6.56
CA GLY A 60 3.78 5.39 7.37
C GLY A 60 3.05 4.64 8.47
N PRO A 61 3.75 3.73 9.15
CA PRO A 61 3.13 2.87 10.15
C PRO A 61 2.89 3.60 11.47
N ASP A 62 1.86 3.16 12.18
CA ASP A 62 1.58 3.64 13.53
C ASP A 62 2.14 2.70 14.59
N GLU A 63 2.49 1.48 14.22
CA GLU A 63 2.88 0.47 15.18
C GLU A 63 4.40 0.35 15.27
N LYS A 64 4.87 -0.03 16.43
CA LYS A 64 6.28 -0.28 16.64
C LYS A 64 6.69 -1.54 15.89
N GLY A 65 7.94 -1.60 15.50
CA GLY A 65 8.47 -2.76 14.80
C GLY A 65 8.36 -2.66 13.30
N TYR A 66 7.83 -1.56 12.81
CA TYR A 66 7.67 -1.29 11.38
C TYR A 66 8.35 0.01 11.04
N ASN A 67 8.91 0.09 9.84
CA ASN A 67 9.53 1.32 9.34
C ASN A 67 8.78 1.85 8.14
N ARG A 68 8.70 3.17 8.07
CA ARG A 68 8.18 3.80 6.87
C ARG A 68 9.14 3.59 5.71
N ILE A 69 8.61 3.57 4.52
CA ILE A 69 9.41 3.46 3.31
C ILE A 69 9.41 4.79 2.57
N PHE A 70 8.27 5.46 2.52
CA PHE A 70 8.07 6.62 1.67
C PHE A 70 8.14 7.92 2.45
N SER A 71 8.59 8.98 1.77
CA SER A 71 8.48 10.33 2.29
C SER A 71 7.03 10.78 2.24
N LYS A 72 6.63 11.59 3.21
CA LYS A 72 5.28 12.16 3.22
C LYS A 72 5.07 13.16 2.10
N ASP A 73 6.15 13.58 1.43
CA ASP A 73 6.06 14.55 0.34
C ASP A 73 5.72 13.91 -0.99
N ILE A 74 5.63 12.59 -1.03
CA ILE A 74 5.15 11.88 -2.22
C ILE A 74 3.65 12.15 -2.35
N LYS A 75 3.23 12.50 -3.56
CA LYS A 75 1.83 12.85 -3.80
C LYS A 75 1.21 11.89 -4.79
N LEU A 76 0.07 11.35 -4.38
CA LEU A 76 -0.73 10.48 -5.22
C LEU A 76 -1.66 11.34 -6.05
N ILE A 77 -1.60 11.18 -7.38
CA ILE A 77 -2.52 11.90 -8.27
C ILE A 77 -3.84 11.16 -8.38
N SER A 78 -3.75 9.86 -8.65
CA SER A 78 -4.97 9.06 -8.80
C SER A 78 -4.65 7.58 -8.66
N VAL A 79 -5.67 6.80 -8.36
CA VAL A 79 -5.54 5.35 -8.36
C VAL A 79 -6.90 4.79 -8.78
N MET A 80 -6.86 3.81 -9.68
CA MET A 80 -8.07 3.22 -10.22
C MET A 80 -7.79 1.81 -10.71
N THR A 81 -8.72 0.91 -10.45
CA THR A 81 -8.59 -0.48 -10.90
C THR A 81 -9.55 -0.72 -12.06
N THR A 82 -9.03 -1.26 -13.14
CA THR A 82 -9.78 -1.64 -14.32
C THR A 82 -9.26 -2.99 -14.80
N ASP A 83 -10.15 -3.93 -15.02
CA ASP A 83 -9.78 -5.27 -15.50
C ASP A 83 -8.73 -5.93 -14.60
N ASN A 84 -8.92 -5.77 -13.30
CA ASN A 84 -8.05 -6.34 -12.27
C ASN A 84 -6.63 -5.78 -12.26
N ILE A 85 -6.40 -4.66 -12.94
CA ILE A 85 -5.13 -3.95 -12.90
C ILE A 85 -5.35 -2.63 -12.17
N CYS A 86 -4.58 -2.41 -11.14
CA CYS A 86 -4.64 -1.17 -10.37
C CYS A 86 -3.61 -0.21 -10.93
N TYR A 87 -4.07 0.92 -11.43
CA TYR A 87 -3.22 1.96 -12.00
C TYR A 87 -2.99 3.02 -10.93
N VAL A 88 -1.73 3.16 -10.51
CA VAL A 88 -1.35 4.09 -9.45
C VAL A 88 -0.52 5.19 -10.07
N ASN A 89 -1.02 6.41 -10.03
CA ASN A 89 -0.38 7.55 -10.68
C ASN A 89 0.12 8.54 -9.63
N PHE A 90 1.42 8.75 -9.61
CA PHE A 90 2.06 9.67 -8.69
C PHE A 90 2.55 10.90 -9.43
N ASP A 91 2.81 11.98 -8.71
CA ASP A 91 3.50 13.11 -9.31
C ASP A 91 5.01 12.86 -9.29
N SER A 92 5.78 13.81 -9.83
CA SER A 92 7.22 13.60 -10.02
C SER A 92 8.00 13.46 -8.72
N ASN A 93 7.42 13.86 -7.60
CA ASN A 93 8.10 13.69 -6.30
C ASN A 93 8.36 12.22 -6.01
N PHE A 94 7.54 11.33 -6.57
CA PHE A 94 7.76 9.89 -6.41
C PHE A 94 9.16 9.48 -6.86
N LEU A 95 9.66 10.11 -7.91
CA LEU A 95 10.97 9.75 -8.47
C LEU A 95 12.13 10.39 -7.71
N THR A 96 11.90 11.53 -7.05
CA THR A 96 12.98 12.31 -6.46
C THR A 96 13.07 12.23 -4.95
N GLU A 97 11.95 11.90 -4.28
CA GLU A 97 11.97 11.82 -2.83
C GLU A 97 12.78 10.64 -2.36
N GLN A 98 13.33 10.76 -1.19
CA GLN A 98 14.11 9.68 -0.60
C GLN A 98 13.21 8.57 -0.10
N ILE A 99 13.69 7.36 -0.18
CA ILE A 99 13.01 6.20 0.37
C ILE A 99 13.94 5.52 1.37
N VAL A 100 13.34 4.69 2.22
CA VAL A 100 14.09 3.88 3.17
C VAL A 100 14.10 2.45 2.61
N GLY A 101 15.29 1.87 2.48
CA GLY A 101 15.42 0.55 1.89
C GLY A 101 15.63 0.61 0.39
N SER A 102 15.51 -0.52 -0.26
CA SER A 102 15.77 -0.61 -1.71
C SER A 102 14.58 -0.11 -2.52
N PRO A 103 14.81 0.28 -3.79
CA PRO A 103 13.70 0.63 -4.66
C PRO A 103 12.70 -0.50 -4.85
N GLU A 104 13.18 -1.73 -4.92
CA GLU A 104 12.29 -2.88 -5.06
C GLU A 104 11.38 -3.02 -3.85
N LEU A 105 11.91 -2.76 -2.66
CA LEU A 105 11.12 -2.83 -1.45
C LEU A 105 9.97 -1.82 -1.51
N ALA A 106 10.27 -0.62 -1.97
CA ALA A 106 9.26 0.43 -2.11
C ALA A 106 8.16 0.00 -3.10
N ILE A 107 8.57 -0.52 -4.25
CA ILE A 107 7.62 -0.93 -5.26
C ILE A 107 6.71 -2.05 -4.72
N TYR A 108 7.30 -3.07 -4.11
CA TYR A 108 6.51 -4.21 -3.65
C TYR A 108 5.74 -3.93 -2.37
N SER A 109 6.10 -2.89 -1.63
CA SER A 109 5.23 -2.40 -0.56
C SER A 109 3.87 -2.01 -1.13
N ILE A 110 3.87 -1.28 -2.23
CA ILE A 110 2.63 -0.86 -2.89
C ILE A 110 1.94 -2.05 -3.56
N VAL A 111 2.70 -2.82 -4.33
CA VAL A 111 2.14 -3.92 -5.11
C VAL A 111 1.50 -4.97 -4.20
N ASN A 112 2.24 -5.40 -3.18
CA ASN A 112 1.74 -6.48 -2.31
C ASN A 112 0.57 -6.00 -1.46
N SER A 113 0.59 -4.74 -1.02
CA SER A 113 -0.52 -4.21 -0.23
C SER A 113 -1.80 -4.11 -1.06
N LEU A 114 -1.70 -3.60 -2.27
CA LEU A 114 -2.87 -3.50 -3.15
C LEU A 114 -3.37 -4.86 -3.58
N SER A 115 -2.46 -5.81 -3.74
CA SER A 115 -2.83 -7.17 -4.16
C SER A 115 -3.54 -7.96 -3.06
N GLU A 116 -3.60 -7.43 -1.85
CA GLU A 116 -4.44 -8.03 -0.81
C GLU A 116 -5.92 -7.84 -1.13
N LEU A 117 -6.26 -6.86 -1.95
CA LEU A 117 -7.62 -6.73 -2.46
C LEU A 117 -7.82 -7.83 -3.50
N ASN A 118 -8.88 -8.61 -3.35
CA ASN A 118 -9.04 -9.82 -4.17
C ASN A 118 -9.29 -9.53 -5.65
N TYR A 119 -9.60 -8.28 -6.00
CA TYR A 119 -9.85 -7.89 -7.39
C TYR A 119 -8.64 -7.20 -8.02
N VAL A 120 -7.53 -7.08 -7.29
CA VAL A 120 -6.30 -6.50 -7.84
C VAL A 120 -5.32 -7.63 -8.10
N HIS A 121 -5.05 -7.88 -9.39
CA HIS A 121 -4.12 -8.94 -9.77
C HIS A 121 -2.77 -8.38 -10.21
N LYS A 122 -2.76 -7.15 -10.71
CA LYS A 122 -1.53 -6.47 -11.14
C LYS A 122 -1.60 -5.02 -10.74
N VAL A 123 -0.44 -4.40 -10.62
CA VAL A 123 -0.35 -2.98 -10.29
C VAL A 123 0.55 -2.33 -11.33
N GLN A 124 0.02 -1.32 -12.01
CA GLN A 124 0.78 -0.52 -12.97
C GLN A 124 1.04 0.83 -12.36
N MET A 125 2.32 1.13 -12.16
CA MET A 125 2.70 2.43 -11.61
C MET A 125 2.99 3.41 -12.72
N MET A 126 2.65 4.66 -12.47
CA MET A 126 2.84 5.74 -13.42
C MET A 126 3.32 6.97 -12.68
N VAL A 127 4.00 7.84 -13.40
CA VAL A 127 4.39 9.15 -12.88
C VAL A 127 3.90 10.18 -13.87
N ASN A 128 3.02 11.07 -13.41
CA ASN A 128 2.35 12.05 -14.27
C ASN A 128 1.72 11.39 -15.50
N GLY A 129 1.12 10.21 -15.28
CA GLY A 129 0.46 9.45 -16.33
C GLY A 129 1.39 8.70 -17.26
N ASN A 130 2.68 8.69 -16.98
CA ASN A 130 3.68 8.11 -17.88
C ASN A 130 4.24 6.83 -17.26
N THR A 131 4.22 5.73 -18.04
CA THR A 131 4.77 4.46 -17.57
C THR A 131 6.21 4.26 -18.05
N ASN A 132 6.67 5.04 -19.04
CA ASN A 132 8.01 4.89 -19.56
C ASN A 132 9.00 5.71 -18.73
N VAL A 133 9.08 5.37 -17.47
CA VAL A 133 9.96 6.05 -16.50
C VAL A 133 10.65 5.00 -15.64
N SER A 134 11.73 5.42 -14.99
CA SER A 134 12.43 4.55 -14.05
C SER A 134 12.36 5.15 -12.65
N PHE A 135 12.09 4.28 -11.69
CA PHE A 135 12.08 4.64 -10.28
C PHE A 135 13.39 4.13 -9.68
N LYS A 136 14.33 5.05 -9.50
CA LYS A 136 15.63 4.75 -8.89
C LYS A 136 16.28 3.51 -9.51
N GLY A 137 16.23 3.46 -10.84
CA GLY A 137 16.83 2.38 -11.61
C GLY A 137 15.91 1.24 -11.96
N VAL A 138 14.71 1.20 -11.43
CA VAL A 138 13.74 0.14 -11.73
C VAL A 138 12.74 0.69 -12.74
N LYS A 139 12.61 0.00 -13.87
CA LYS A 139 11.68 0.41 -14.92
C LYS A 139 10.25 0.15 -14.49
N LEU A 140 9.39 1.13 -14.76
CA LEU A 140 7.97 1.02 -14.40
C LEU A 140 7.08 0.70 -15.60
N ASP A 141 7.66 0.35 -16.74
CA ASP A 141 6.89 0.20 -17.97
C ASP A 141 6.01 -1.04 -18.00
N ASN A 142 6.27 -2.03 -17.15
CA ASN A 142 5.42 -3.22 -17.07
C ASN A 142 4.70 -3.24 -15.73
N ALA A 143 3.49 -3.80 -15.75
CA ALA A 143 2.75 -3.99 -14.51
C ALA A 143 3.44 -5.03 -13.64
N PHE A 144 3.34 -4.84 -12.33
CA PHE A 144 3.95 -5.73 -11.34
C PHE A 144 2.91 -6.66 -10.77
N ILE A 145 3.34 -7.87 -10.44
CA ILE A 145 2.50 -8.80 -9.69
C ILE A 145 3.09 -8.99 -8.30
N ARG A 146 2.27 -9.47 -7.39
CA ARG A 146 2.68 -9.76 -6.01
C ARG A 146 3.97 -10.57 -6.01
N ASN A 147 4.87 -10.23 -5.09
CA ASN A 147 6.12 -10.94 -4.95
C ASN A 147 6.40 -11.20 -3.47
N LEU A 148 6.25 -12.45 -3.07
CA LEU A 148 6.41 -12.84 -1.67
C LEU A 148 7.87 -12.89 -1.22
N ASP A 149 8.81 -12.86 -2.17
CA ASP A 149 10.23 -12.95 -1.83
C ASP A 149 10.69 -11.74 -1.02
N TYR A 150 9.98 -10.62 -1.13
CA TYR A 150 10.34 -9.42 -0.40
C TYR A 150 9.74 -9.36 0.98
N ILE A 151 8.91 -10.33 1.35
CA ILE A 151 8.25 -10.35 2.65
C ILE A 151 9.14 -11.08 3.63
N GLU A 152 9.28 -10.51 4.82
CA GLU A 152 10.08 -11.09 5.88
C GLU A 152 9.61 -12.51 6.19
N ASN A 153 10.59 -13.40 6.38
CA ASN A 153 10.31 -14.80 6.70
C ASN A 153 10.04 -14.91 8.17
N GLU A 154 8.91 -15.49 8.53
CA GLU A 154 8.54 -15.55 9.93
C GLU A 154 8.99 -16.78 10.63
N THR A 155 9.55 -17.66 9.99
CA THR A 155 9.81 -18.87 10.65
C THR A 155 10.72 -18.78 11.80
N LYS A 156 10.88 -19.13 11.93
CA LYS A 156 11.55 -19.35 12.38
C LYS A 156 12.06 -19.59 13.12
N GLU A 157 12.00 -19.67 13.77
CA GLU A 157 12.39 -19.77 14.38
C GLU A 157 12.72 -20.65 14.76
N GLY A 158 13.00 -20.85 15.03
CA GLY A 158 13.28 -21.65 15.43
C GLY A 158 13.57 -22.67 15.03
N GLU A 159 13.45 -22.75 14.57
CA GLU A 159 13.57 -23.46 14.16
C GLU A 159 14.31 -23.83 14.08
#